data_c6a3a7a01c5f441c39deb7bba28b8819
#
_entry.id   c6a3a7a01c5f441c39deb7bba28b8819
#
_cell.length_a   1.000
_cell.length_b   1.000
_cell.length_c   1.000
_cell.angle_alpha   90.00
_cell.angle_beta   90.00
_cell.angle_gamma   90.00
#
_symmetry.space_group_name_H-M   'P 1'
#
loop_
_entity.id
_entity.type
_entity.pdbx_description
1 polymer ?
#
loop_
_entity_poly.entity_id
_entity_poly.type
_entity_poly.pdbx_seq_one_letter_code
_entity_poly.pdbx_strand_id
1 'polypeptide(L)'
;MRTLSLSRRFSAAFPGILRTFVCNMRMYNGMERPEFTPERITGLKADEIFVFGSNLAGMHGGGAAYVAFRQFGAVMGCGVGLRGQSYAIPTMQGGVETIKPYVDDFIAFAREHPELFFYVTRIGCGIAGFRDKEIAPLFSEALGLENVCLPESFSQSLQRK
;
A
#
# COMPACT_ATOMS: atom_id res chain seq x y z
N MET A 1 -15.68 22.49 0.72
CA MET A 1 -15.12 22.58 2.08
C MET A 1 -13.61 22.31 2.02
N ARG A 2 -12.79 23.28 2.39
CA ARG A 2 -11.34 23.13 2.42
C ARG A 2 -10.96 22.42 3.73
N THR A 3 -10.42 21.20 3.63
CA THR A 3 -9.79 20.54 4.78
C THR A 3 -8.43 21.17 5.02
N LEU A 4 -8.28 21.83 6.16
CA LEU A 4 -7.02 22.36 6.64
C LEU A 4 -6.12 21.20 7.10
N SER A 5 -5.04 20.96 6.36
CA SER A 5 -3.93 20.11 6.79
C SER A 5 -3.20 20.82 7.94
N LEU A 6 -3.43 20.40 9.17
CA LEU A 6 -2.65 20.80 10.33
C LEU A 6 -1.44 19.88 10.45
N SER A 7 -0.31 20.29 9.85
CA SER A 7 0.98 19.68 10.18
C SER A 7 1.41 20.21 11.57
N ARG A 8 1.22 19.40 12.61
CA ARG A 8 1.81 19.67 13.92
C ARG A 8 3.25 19.21 13.93
N ARG A 9 4.17 20.15 13.84
CA ARG A 9 5.59 19.96 14.18
C ARG A 9 5.70 19.85 15.70
N PHE A 10 5.97 18.65 16.21
CA PHE A 10 6.47 18.51 17.57
C PHE A 10 7.99 18.67 17.55
N SER A 11 8.48 19.81 18.03
CA SER A 11 9.90 20.04 18.31
C SER A 11 10.15 19.69 19.77
N ALA A 12 10.80 18.55 20.02
CA ALA A 12 11.43 18.28 21.29
C ALA A 12 12.95 18.36 21.09
N ALA A 13 13.56 19.40 21.60
CA ALA A 13 15.01 19.60 21.56
C ALA A 13 15.68 18.73 22.62
N PHE A 14 16.47 17.72 22.18
CA PHE A 14 17.55 17.12 22.96
C PHE A 14 18.82 17.10 22.11
N PRO A 15 19.98 17.52 22.62
CA PRO A 15 21.23 17.54 21.88
C PRO A 15 21.88 16.15 21.95
N GLY A 16 22.09 15.53 20.79
CA GLY A 16 22.88 14.31 20.65
C GLY A 16 22.15 13.20 19.91
N ILE A 17 22.51 13.03 18.64
CA ILE A 17 22.26 11.87 17.79
C ILE A 17 20.81 11.37 17.84
N LEU A 18 19.92 12.04 17.11
CA LEU A 18 18.63 11.47 16.70
C LEU A 18 18.41 11.81 15.23
N ARG A 19 18.48 10.76 14.38
CA ARG A 19 17.74 10.77 13.13
C ARG A 19 16.29 11.02 13.52
N THR A 20 15.82 12.21 13.26
CA THR A 20 14.43 12.59 13.46
C THR A 20 13.59 11.68 12.54
N PHE A 21 12.98 10.65 13.11
CA PHE A 21 11.87 9.96 12.47
C PHE A 21 10.73 11.00 12.46
N VAL A 22 10.63 11.78 11.40
CA VAL A 22 9.42 12.53 11.11
C VAL A 22 8.43 11.49 10.62
N CYS A 23 7.67 10.91 11.55
CA CYS A 23 6.51 10.12 11.21
C CYS A 23 5.47 11.11 10.67
N ASN A 24 5.46 11.32 9.36
CA ASN A 24 4.42 12.09 8.71
C ASN A 24 3.12 11.29 8.85
N MET A 25 2.24 11.77 9.73
CA MET A 25 0.93 11.19 9.99
C MET A 25 -0.13 12.06 9.33
N ARG A 26 -1.15 11.43 8.78
CA ARG A 26 -2.34 12.09 8.25
C ARG A 26 -3.58 11.62 8.99
N MET A 27 -4.63 12.43 9.03
CA MET A 27 -5.91 12.04 9.60
C MET A 27 -6.80 11.44 8.52
N TYR A 28 -7.37 10.28 8.79
CA TYR A 28 -8.40 9.65 7.96
C TYR A 28 -9.47 9.02 8.84
N ASN A 29 -10.73 9.37 8.62
CA ASN A 29 -11.88 8.92 9.40
C ASN A 29 -11.68 9.08 10.93
N GLY A 30 -11.08 10.22 11.36
CA GLY A 30 -10.83 10.51 12.77
C GLY A 30 -9.67 9.73 13.39
N MET A 31 -8.93 8.94 12.62
CA MET A 31 -7.77 8.18 13.08
C MET A 31 -6.48 8.67 12.43
N GLU A 32 -5.40 8.66 13.22
CA GLU A 32 -4.06 8.92 12.66
C GLU A 32 -3.62 7.73 11.81
N ARG A 33 -3.14 8.04 10.60
CA ARG A 33 -2.62 7.08 9.63
C ARG A 33 -1.24 7.52 9.16
N PRO A 34 -0.30 6.59 8.88
CA PRO A 34 0.98 6.96 8.30
C PRO A 34 0.80 7.54 6.89
N GLU A 35 1.67 8.46 6.52
CA GLU A 35 1.69 9.03 5.17
C GLU A 35 2.09 7.99 4.11
N PHE A 36 3.04 7.12 4.46
CA PHE A 36 3.51 6.05 3.60
C PHE A 36 3.27 4.69 4.23
N THR A 37 3.10 3.66 3.40
CA THR A 37 3.01 2.28 3.87
C THR A 37 4.26 1.92 4.66
N PRO A 38 4.14 1.44 5.91
CA PRO A 38 5.27 0.97 6.68
C PRO A 38 5.99 -0.19 5.96
N GLU A 39 7.31 -0.23 6.04
CA GLU A 39 8.10 -1.33 5.45
C GLU A 39 7.71 -2.69 6.04
N ARG A 40 7.32 -2.71 7.30
CA ARG A 40 6.89 -3.93 8.00
C ARG A 40 5.56 -3.69 8.70
N ILE A 41 4.54 -4.44 8.29
CA ILE A 41 3.21 -4.46 8.90
C ILE A 41 3.07 -5.78 9.66
N THR A 42 2.92 -5.68 10.98
CA THR A 42 2.81 -6.83 11.88
C THR A 42 1.39 -7.02 12.42
N GLY A 43 0.51 -6.06 12.21
CA GLY A 43 -0.89 -6.10 12.61
C GLY A 43 -1.69 -5.02 11.89
N LEU A 44 -2.99 -5.23 11.81
CA LEU A 44 -3.93 -4.34 11.17
C LEU A 44 -5.11 -4.04 12.10
N LYS A 45 -5.62 -2.81 12.04
CA LYS A 45 -6.93 -2.47 12.62
C LYS A 45 -8.05 -3.09 11.78
N ALA A 46 -9.26 -3.13 12.31
CA ALA A 46 -10.39 -3.81 11.67
C ALA A 46 -10.75 -3.29 10.27
N ASP A 47 -10.48 -2.00 10.01
CA ASP A 47 -10.74 -1.32 8.73
C ASP A 47 -9.52 -1.28 7.79
N GLU A 48 -8.38 -1.83 8.21
CA GLU A 48 -7.13 -1.80 7.44
C GLU A 48 -6.99 -3.04 6.58
N ILE A 49 -6.53 -2.83 5.34
CA ILE A 49 -6.35 -3.88 4.33
C ILE A 49 -4.89 -3.87 3.85
N PHE A 50 -4.28 -5.05 3.86
CA PHE A 50 -2.94 -5.31 3.37
C PHE A 50 -2.98 -5.62 1.87
N VAL A 51 -2.46 -4.74 1.02
CA VAL A 51 -2.45 -4.92 -0.44
C VAL A 51 -1.11 -5.47 -0.88
N PHE A 52 -1.11 -6.60 -1.55
CA PHE A 52 0.10 -7.35 -1.86
C PHE A 52 0.14 -7.87 -3.29
N GLY A 53 1.37 -8.09 -3.80
CA GLY A 53 1.60 -8.74 -5.09
C GLY A 53 1.39 -10.25 -4.99
N SER A 54 0.58 -10.78 -5.89
CA SER A 54 0.25 -12.20 -5.97
C SER A 54 0.57 -12.78 -7.36
N ASN A 55 0.05 -13.96 -7.64
CA ASN A 55 -0.02 -14.58 -8.94
C ASN A 55 -1.44 -15.08 -9.22
N LEU A 56 -1.79 -15.29 -10.47
CA LEU A 56 -3.14 -15.72 -10.87
C LEU A 56 -3.54 -17.06 -10.27
N ALA A 57 -2.60 -17.95 -10.02
CA ALA A 57 -2.86 -19.24 -9.36
C ALA A 57 -3.15 -19.10 -7.86
N GLY A 58 -2.90 -17.93 -7.26
CA GLY A 58 -3.10 -17.71 -5.84
C GLY A 58 -2.15 -18.48 -4.94
N MET A 59 -0.95 -18.77 -5.43
CA MET A 59 0.10 -19.42 -4.65
C MET A 59 0.84 -18.40 -3.81
N HIS A 60 0.59 -18.41 -2.51
CA HIS A 60 1.13 -17.43 -1.54
C HIS A 60 2.34 -18.01 -0.78
N GLY A 61 3.34 -18.47 -1.52
CA GLY A 61 4.48 -19.22 -0.98
C GLY A 61 5.64 -18.38 -0.45
N GLY A 62 5.68 -17.08 -0.70
CA GLY A 62 6.80 -16.23 -0.29
C GLY A 62 6.48 -14.74 -0.24
N GLY A 63 7.39 -13.96 0.35
CA GLY A 63 7.30 -12.50 0.42
C GLY A 63 6.02 -11.99 1.08
N ALA A 64 5.50 -10.87 0.58
CA ALA A 64 4.28 -10.26 1.10
C ALA A 64 3.05 -11.16 0.97
N ALA A 65 2.98 -12.00 -0.07
CA ALA A 65 1.90 -12.97 -0.26
C ALA A 65 1.85 -14.00 0.87
N TYR A 66 3.00 -14.49 1.33
CA TYR A 66 3.07 -15.41 2.47
C TYR A 66 2.63 -14.74 3.77
N VAL A 67 3.03 -13.48 4.00
CA VAL A 67 2.57 -12.69 5.16
C VAL A 67 1.05 -12.51 5.11
N ALA A 68 0.50 -12.14 3.95
CA ALA A 68 -0.94 -11.99 3.76
C ALA A 68 -1.70 -13.30 4.07
N PHE A 69 -1.18 -14.43 3.61
CA PHE A 69 -1.75 -15.75 3.87
C PHE A 69 -1.70 -16.13 5.37
N ARG A 70 -0.57 -15.88 6.02
CA ARG A 70 -0.37 -16.28 7.42
C ARG A 70 -1.08 -15.37 8.44
N GLN A 71 -1.25 -14.08 8.13
CA GLN A 71 -1.64 -13.08 9.13
C GLN A 71 -2.90 -12.30 8.75
N PHE A 72 -3.22 -12.13 7.46
CA PHE A 72 -4.24 -11.18 7.03
C PHE A 72 -5.36 -11.81 6.18
N GLY A 73 -5.48 -13.13 6.22
CA GLY A 73 -6.65 -13.83 5.67
C GLY A 73 -6.64 -14.04 4.16
N ALA A 74 -5.49 -13.89 3.49
CA ALA A 74 -5.37 -14.32 2.10
C ALA A 74 -5.58 -15.83 1.98
N VAL A 75 -6.20 -16.27 0.89
CA VAL A 75 -6.59 -17.66 0.68
C VAL A 75 -5.79 -18.25 -0.47
N MET A 76 -5.21 -19.45 -0.25
CA MET A 76 -4.56 -20.21 -1.32
C MET A 76 -5.55 -20.49 -2.46
N GLY A 77 -5.11 -20.34 -3.70
CA GLY A 77 -5.94 -20.45 -4.89
C GLY A 77 -6.68 -19.17 -5.27
N CYS A 78 -6.63 -18.11 -4.45
CA CYS A 78 -7.28 -16.83 -4.71
C CYS A 78 -6.20 -15.74 -4.93
N GLY A 79 -5.84 -15.52 -6.19
CA GLY A 79 -4.77 -14.59 -6.59
C GLY A 79 -5.23 -13.17 -6.89
N VAL A 80 -6.52 -12.86 -6.80
CA VAL A 80 -7.11 -11.56 -7.17
C VAL A 80 -8.16 -11.12 -6.15
N GLY A 81 -8.12 -9.85 -5.79
CA GLY A 81 -9.16 -9.18 -5.01
C GLY A 81 -9.07 -9.39 -3.51
N LEU A 82 -10.13 -8.97 -2.81
CA LEU A 82 -10.23 -8.94 -1.36
C LEU A 82 -10.48 -10.34 -0.78
N ARG A 83 -9.68 -10.72 0.21
CA ARG A 83 -9.90 -11.89 1.08
C ARG A 83 -9.44 -11.56 2.49
N GLY A 84 -10.33 -11.69 3.47
CA GLY A 84 -10.04 -11.27 4.84
C GLY A 84 -9.64 -9.79 4.91
N GLN A 85 -8.51 -9.51 5.53
CA GLN A 85 -7.90 -8.18 5.57
C GLN A 85 -6.76 -8.02 4.55
N SER A 86 -6.85 -8.70 3.41
CA SER A 86 -5.85 -8.62 2.36
C SER A 86 -6.49 -8.44 0.98
N TYR A 87 -5.79 -7.73 0.09
CA TYR A 87 -6.18 -7.54 -1.30
C TYR A 87 -5.04 -7.96 -2.21
N ALA A 88 -5.30 -8.91 -3.07
CA ALA A 88 -4.30 -9.51 -3.96
C ALA A 88 -4.32 -8.86 -5.35
N ILE A 89 -3.13 -8.47 -5.83
CA ILE A 89 -2.91 -7.94 -7.18
C ILE A 89 -1.89 -8.85 -7.87
N PRO A 90 -2.27 -9.62 -8.92
CA PRO A 90 -1.35 -10.52 -9.60
C PRO A 90 -0.29 -9.74 -10.39
N THR A 91 0.97 -10.17 -10.25
CA THR A 91 2.14 -9.48 -10.83
C THR A 91 3.10 -10.40 -11.60
N MET A 92 2.73 -11.68 -11.77
CA MET A 92 3.62 -12.73 -12.27
C MET A 92 3.22 -13.25 -13.67
N GLN A 93 2.30 -12.58 -14.37
CA GLN A 93 1.73 -13.08 -15.63
C GLN A 93 2.35 -12.46 -16.88
N GLY A 94 3.32 -11.54 -16.74
CA GLY A 94 3.96 -10.88 -17.89
C GLY A 94 4.54 -9.52 -17.52
N GLY A 95 4.54 -8.58 -18.44
CA GLY A 95 5.01 -7.22 -18.21
C GLY A 95 4.05 -6.34 -17.44
N VAL A 96 4.44 -5.08 -17.25
CA VAL A 96 3.67 -4.09 -16.47
C VAL A 96 2.25 -3.89 -17.03
N GLU A 97 2.09 -4.00 -18.35
CA GLU A 97 0.81 -3.90 -19.03
C GLU A 97 -0.20 -4.96 -18.57
N THR A 98 0.28 -6.12 -18.11
CA THR A 98 -0.58 -7.21 -17.60
C THR A 98 -1.03 -6.97 -16.16
N ILE A 99 -0.31 -6.12 -15.44
CA ILE A 99 -0.61 -5.75 -14.04
C ILE A 99 -1.62 -4.61 -13.99
N LYS A 100 -1.54 -3.69 -14.96
CA LYS A 100 -2.35 -2.47 -14.98
C LYS A 100 -3.85 -2.68 -14.75
N PRO A 101 -4.54 -3.62 -15.45
CA PRO A 101 -5.98 -3.82 -15.23
C PRO A 101 -6.33 -4.16 -13.79
N TYR A 102 -5.50 -4.95 -13.10
CA TYR A 102 -5.73 -5.33 -11.71
C TYR A 102 -5.45 -4.19 -10.72
N VAL A 103 -4.53 -3.29 -11.05
CA VAL A 103 -4.32 -2.06 -10.28
C VAL A 103 -5.49 -1.10 -10.49
N ASP A 104 -5.99 -0.96 -11.71
CA ASP A 104 -7.16 -0.13 -12.02
C ASP A 104 -8.41 -0.65 -11.26
N ASP A 105 -8.63 -1.96 -11.23
CA ASP A 105 -9.70 -2.60 -10.46
C ASP A 105 -9.54 -2.35 -8.95
N PHE A 106 -8.31 -2.43 -8.43
CA PHE A 106 -8.01 -2.10 -7.04
C PHE A 106 -8.34 -0.63 -6.73
N ILE A 107 -7.93 0.30 -7.58
CA ILE A 107 -8.19 1.74 -7.39
C ILE A 107 -9.70 2.02 -7.41
N ALA A 108 -10.44 1.40 -8.34
CA ALA A 108 -11.89 1.49 -8.37
C ALA A 108 -12.51 0.94 -7.08
N PHE A 109 -12.06 -0.23 -6.63
CA PHE A 109 -12.51 -0.84 -5.37
C PHE A 109 -12.25 0.06 -4.17
N ALA A 110 -11.04 0.63 -4.06
CA ALA A 110 -10.69 1.53 -2.96
C ALA A 110 -11.56 2.80 -2.95
N ARG A 111 -11.90 3.32 -4.13
CA ARG A 111 -12.78 4.50 -4.28
C ARG A 111 -14.21 4.21 -3.83
N GLU A 112 -14.70 3.00 -4.06
CA GLU A 112 -16.05 2.55 -3.65
C GLU A 112 -16.13 2.17 -2.17
N HIS A 113 -14.97 1.97 -1.50
CA HIS A 113 -14.87 1.55 -0.09
C HIS A 113 -14.12 2.56 0.77
N PRO A 114 -14.69 3.79 0.96
CA PRO A 114 -14.05 4.81 1.80
C PRO A 114 -14.02 4.45 3.29
N GLU A 115 -14.76 3.44 3.72
CA GLU A 115 -14.71 2.89 5.09
C GLU A 115 -13.45 2.08 5.36
N LEU A 116 -12.76 1.60 4.30
CA LEU A 116 -11.53 0.82 4.40
C LEU A 116 -10.30 1.69 4.15
N PHE A 117 -9.18 1.30 4.76
CA PHE A 117 -7.88 1.93 4.58
C PHE A 117 -6.86 0.92 4.05
N PHE A 118 -6.22 1.22 2.94
CA PHE A 118 -5.39 0.28 2.18
C PHE A 118 -3.90 0.61 2.32
N TYR A 119 -3.12 -0.33 2.84
CA TYR A 119 -1.66 -0.29 2.83
C TYR A 119 -1.13 -1.03 1.61
N VAL A 120 -0.73 -0.31 0.60
CA VAL A 120 -0.11 -0.90 -0.61
C VAL A 120 1.35 -1.19 -0.33
N THR A 121 1.75 -2.45 -0.41
CA THR A 121 3.16 -2.86 -0.33
C THR A 121 3.90 -2.57 -1.63
N ARG A 122 5.21 -2.78 -1.69
CA ARG A 122 6.01 -2.64 -2.93
C ARG A 122 5.69 -3.76 -3.91
N ILE A 123 4.47 -3.75 -4.42
CA ILE A 123 3.89 -4.75 -5.31
C ILE A 123 4.77 -4.90 -6.55
N GLY A 124 5.05 -6.15 -6.94
CA GLY A 124 5.85 -6.47 -8.11
C GLY A 124 7.36 -6.22 -7.97
N CYS A 125 7.81 -5.56 -6.92
CA CYS A 125 9.22 -5.19 -6.73
C CYS A 125 10.04 -6.24 -5.95
N GLY A 126 9.42 -7.35 -5.56
CA GLY A 126 10.07 -8.49 -4.92
C GLY A 126 10.35 -9.60 -5.91
N ILE A 127 9.68 -10.75 -5.73
CA ILE A 127 9.88 -11.98 -6.54
C ILE A 127 9.61 -11.73 -8.04
N ALA A 128 8.65 -10.86 -8.39
CA ALA A 128 8.34 -10.52 -9.78
C ALA A 128 9.45 -9.70 -10.47
N GLY A 129 10.34 -9.05 -9.71
CA GLY A 129 11.57 -8.44 -10.20
C GLY A 129 11.43 -7.07 -10.88
N PHE A 130 10.28 -6.41 -10.77
CA PHE A 130 10.09 -5.05 -11.30
C PHE A 130 10.78 -4.01 -10.41
N ARG A 131 11.08 -2.85 -10.99
CA ARG A 131 11.59 -1.68 -10.26
C ARG A 131 10.44 -0.74 -9.88
N ASP A 132 10.61 0.04 -8.80
CA ASP A 132 9.61 1.00 -8.36
C ASP A 132 9.16 1.94 -9.48
N LYS A 133 10.07 2.42 -10.32
CA LYS A 133 9.78 3.30 -11.46
C LYS A 133 8.89 2.66 -12.56
N GLU A 134 8.79 1.34 -12.57
CA GLU A 134 7.97 0.59 -13.52
C GLU A 134 6.56 0.37 -12.98
N ILE A 135 6.43 0.14 -11.68
CA ILE A 135 5.15 -0.14 -11.02
C ILE A 135 4.46 1.12 -10.51
N ALA A 136 5.20 2.07 -9.93
CA ALA A 136 4.63 3.27 -9.32
C ALA A 136 3.68 4.04 -10.26
N PRO A 137 3.97 4.22 -11.58
CA PRO A 137 3.06 4.91 -12.50
C PRO A 137 1.66 4.29 -12.59
N LEU A 138 1.52 2.98 -12.35
CA LEU A 138 0.22 2.31 -12.33
C LEU A 138 -0.69 2.82 -11.21
N PHE A 139 -0.09 3.32 -10.13
CA PHE A 139 -0.79 3.84 -8.94
C PHE A 139 -0.97 5.36 -8.96
N SER A 140 -0.72 6.05 -10.08
CA SER A 140 -0.81 7.52 -10.15
C SER A 140 -2.19 8.04 -9.74
N GLU A 141 -3.28 7.37 -10.11
CA GLU A 141 -4.63 7.75 -9.73
C GLU A 141 -4.93 7.52 -8.24
N ALA A 142 -4.19 6.63 -7.59
CA ALA A 142 -4.34 6.38 -6.15
C ALA A 142 -3.82 7.55 -5.30
N LEU A 143 -2.98 8.44 -5.82
CA LEU A 143 -2.53 9.65 -5.12
C LEU A 143 -3.69 10.58 -4.71
N GLY A 144 -4.80 10.53 -5.43
CA GLY A 144 -6.01 11.29 -5.12
C GLY A 144 -6.93 10.63 -4.08
N LEU A 145 -6.61 9.40 -3.62
CA LEU A 145 -7.43 8.66 -2.67
C LEU A 145 -6.85 8.77 -1.26
N GLU A 146 -7.62 9.36 -0.33
CA GLU A 146 -7.18 9.54 1.06
C GLU A 146 -7.08 8.22 1.84
N ASN A 147 -7.79 7.19 1.39
CA ASN A 147 -7.82 5.85 2.00
C ASN A 147 -6.78 4.88 1.42
N VAL A 148 -5.90 5.33 0.53
CA VAL A 148 -4.80 4.52 -0.02
C VAL A 148 -3.46 5.07 0.43
N CYS A 149 -2.66 4.22 1.05
CA CYS A 149 -1.31 4.50 1.49
C CYS A 149 -0.33 3.77 0.58
N LEU A 150 0.54 4.52 -0.09
CA LEU A 150 1.55 3.97 -0.99
C LEU A 150 2.90 3.84 -0.30
N PRO A 151 3.79 2.96 -0.76
CA PRO A 151 5.19 2.97 -0.34
C PRO A 151 5.83 4.33 -0.63
N GLU A 152 6.72 4.78 0.25
CA GLU A 152 7.46 6.04 0.04
C GLU A 152 8.20 6.06 -1.29
N SER A 153 8.81 4.94 -1.68
CA SER A 153 9.53 4.80 -2.96
C SER A 153 8.63 4.99 -4.19
N PHE A 154 7.36 4.57 -4.11
CA PHE A 154 6.39 4.81 -5.19
C PHE A 154 6.02 6.29 -5.26
N SER A 155 5.75 6.91 -4.13
CA SER A 155 5.44 8.34 -4.06
C SER A 155 6.58 9.20 -4.57
N GLN A 156 7.82 8.89 -4.20
CA GLN A 156 9.01 9.56 -4.73
C GLN A 156 9.18 9.37 -6.24
N SER A 157 8.89 8.17 -6.76
CA SER A 157 8.96 7.89 -8.20
C SER A 157 7.92 8.67 -9.00
N LEU A 158 6.74 8.92 -8.42
CA LEU A 158 5.66 9.68 -9.05
C LEU A 158 5.90 11.20 -9.02
N GLN A 159 6.67 11.69 -8.05
CA GLN A 159 6.99 13.12 -7.92
C GLN A 159 8.16 13.58 -8.80
N ARG A 160 8.98 12.66 -9.29
CA ARG A 160 10.17 12.93 -10.10
C ARG A 160 9.87 13.06 -11.61
N LYS A 161 8.73 13.61 -11.97
CA LYS A 161 8.42 13.97 -13.36
C LYS A 161 8.83 15.38 -13.69
#